data_7b99e613a16d11b4acc92cba309d38f5
#
_entry.id   7b99e613a16d11b4acc92cba309d38f5
#
_cell.length_a   1.000
_cell.length_b   1.000
_cell.length_c   1.000
_cell.angle_alpha   90.00
_cell.angle_beta   90.00
_cell.angle_gamma   90.00
#
_symmetry.space_group_name_H-M   'P 1'
#
loop_
_entity.id
_entity.type
_entity.pdbx_description
1 polymer ?
#
loop_
_entity_poly.entity_id
_entity_poly.type
_entity_poly.pdbx_seq_one_letter_code
_entity_poly.pdbx_strand_id
1 'polypeptide(L)'
;PHALGGPGFVGDDAAPVPGGDLVAACDAIVPSMVERDPEWAGWCSVLVNLNDLAAMGAAPVGLLDALAAPGAAHAARVLDGLARAARAYGVPVLGGHTQLGVPAALSVTALGRAARPVPGGGGRPGHAVRLTADLGGGWRAGYRGRQWDSTTSRRTDELRAMLGAVAAGRPAAAKDVSMAGIAGTLGMLAEAGGCAAVLDVAAVPRPAAASMGDWLTCFPGFAMLTADQPGASAPPAGPAVSAVCGELTTGRGVSLRWPDGEVTEAVGGPVTGLGTA
;
A
#
# COMPACT_ATOMS: atom_id res chain seq x y z
N PRO A 1 12.23 -6.51 18.18
CA PRO A 1 11.11 -5.87 17.47
C PRO A 1 10.22 -5.03 18.40
N HIS A 2 9.95 -5.50 19.63
CA HIS A 2 9.08 -4.82 20.59
C HIS A 2 9.51 -3.40 21.02
N ALA A 3 10.69 -2.95 20.60
CA ALA A 3 11.15 -1.57 20.83
C ALA A 3 10.73 -0.60 19.72
N LEU A 4 10.13 -1.10 18.62
CA LEU A 4 9.74 -0.32 17.46
C LEU A 4 8.22 -0.41 17.25
N GLY A 5 7.56 0.71 17.31
CA GLY A 5 6.11 0.82 17.17
C GLY A 5 5.36 1.02 18.49
N GLY A 6 4.24 1.74 18.43
CA GLY A 6 3.33 1.95 19.56
C GLY A 6 2.40 0.76 19.75
N PRO A 7 1.83 0.57 20.95
CA PRO A 7 0.83 -0.48 21.20
C PRO A 7 -0.36 -0.36 20.23
N GLY A 8 -0.76 -1.48 19.62
CA GLY A 8 -1.88 -1.55 18.68
C GLY A 8 -1.55 -1.14 17.24
N PHE A 9 -0.29 -0.70 16.96
CA PHE A 9 0.14 -0.24 15.65
C PHE A 9 1.44 -0.92 15.17
N VAL A 10 1.83 -2.02 15.79
CA VAL A 10 3.02 -2.78 15.36
C VAL A 10 2.75 -3.44 14.01
N GLY A 11 3.60 -3.17 13.03
CA GLY A 11 3.47 -3.71 11.67
C GLY A 11 2.42 -2.99 10.80
N ASP A 12 1.90 -1.85 11.24
CA ASP A 12 1.04 -0.99 10.43
C ASP A 12 1.85 -0.25 9.34
N ASP A 13 1.13 0.27 8.34
CA ASP A 13 1.75 0.93 7.17
C ASP A 13 2.33 2.30 7.54
N ALA A 14 1.85 2.93 8.63
CA ALA A 14 2.40 4.16 9.17
C ALA A 14 2.29 4.20 10.70
N ALA A 15 2.98 5.13 11.33
CA ALA A 15 3.02 5.26 12.79
C ALA A 15 2.34 6.55 13.27
N PRO A 16 1.40 6.48 14.23
CA PRO A 16 0.91 7.66 14.92
C PRO A 16 2.03 8.37 15.68
N VAL A 17 2.13 9.70 15.52
CA VAL A 17 3.11 10.53 16.24
C VAL A 17 2.51 10.94 17.60
N PRO A 18 3.19 10.64 18.72
CA PRO A 18 2.65 10.98 20.03
C PRO A 18 2.35 12.48 20.21
N GLY A 19 1.28 12.79 20.90
CA GLY A 19 0.92 14.17 21.28
C GLY A 19 0.03 14.90 20.27
N GLY A 20 -0.48 14.24 19.24
CA GLY A 20 -1.37 14.87 18.27
C GLY A 20 -2.07 13.90 17.33
N ASP A 21 -2.55 14.42 16.21
CA ASP A 21 -3.23 13.70 15.15
C ASP A 21 -2.32 13.38 13.94
N LEU A 22 -1.01 13.61 14.09
CA LEU A 22 -0.05 13.31 13.04
C LEU A 22 0.23 11.81 12.93
N VAL A 23 0.38 11.37 11.68
CA VAL A 23 0.81 10.01 11.29
C VAL A 23 1.98 10.17 10.34
N ALA A 24 2.99 9.33 10.47
CA ALA A 24 4.20 9.32 9.63
C ALA A 24 4.40 7.96 8.99
N ALA A 25 4.55 7.94 7.67
CA ALA A 25 5.01 6.80 6.88
C ALA A 25 6.44 7.05 6.40
N CYS A 26 7.26 6.02 6.25
CA CYS A 26 8.63 6.18 5.76
C CYS A 26 9.09 4.92 5.03
N ASP A 27 9.20 5.01 3.71
CA ASP A 27 9.64 3.91 2.87
C ASP A 27 10.95 4.21 2.13
N ALA A 28 11.73 3.16 1.96
CA ALA A 28 12.90 3.16 1.10
C ALA A 28 12.60 2.43 -0.23
N ILE A 29 12.98 3.03 -1.34
CA ILE A 29 12.82 2.42 -2.66
C ILE A 29 13.97 1.45 -2.94
N VAL A 30 13.63 0.31 -3.54
CA VAL A 30 14.63 -0.73 -3.90
C VAL A 30 15.80 -0.09 -4.66
N PRO A 31 17.06 -0.19 -4.19
CA PRO A 31 18.20 0.50 -4.79
C PRO A 31 18.37 0.24 -6.29
N SER A 32 18.18 -1.00 -6.73
CA SER A 32 18.27 -1.35 -8.15
C SER A 32 17.22 -0.67 -9.04
N MET A 33 16.11 -0.20 -8.47
CA MET A 33 15.09 0.58 -9.17
C MET A 33 15.53 2.06 -9.23
N VAL A 34 16.08 2.60 -8.13
CA VAL A 34 16.64 3.96 -8.11
C VAL A 34 17.76 4.09 -9.14
N GLU A 35 18.60 3.07 -9.28
CA GLU A 35 19.70 3.06 -10.25
C GLU A 35 19.20 3.00 -11.70
N ARG A 36 18.25 2.12 -12.01
CA ARG A 36 17.88 1.80 -13.40
C ARG A 36 16.73 2.60 -13.97
N ASP A 37 15.78 3.02 -13.14
CA ASP A 37 14.59 3.78 -13.53
C ASP A 37 14.34 4.92 -12.53
N PRO A 38 15.26 5.91 -12.46
CA PRO A 38 15.25 6.95 -11.44
C PRO A 38 13.97 7.79 -11.41
N GLU A 39 13.36 8.09 -12.56
CA GLU A 39 12.09 8.83 -12.61
C GLU A 39 10.93 8.02 -12.04
N TRP A 40 10.90 6.71 -12.33
CA TRP A 40 9.87 5.82 -11.77
C TRP A 40 10.10 5.60 -10.28
N ALA A 41 11.34 5.45 -9.85
CA ALA A 41 11.70 5.38 -8.43
C ALA A 41 11.23 6.63 -7.67
N GLY A 42 11.45 7.83 -8.25
CA GLY A 42 10.95 9.09 -7.70
C GLY A 42 9.42 9.15 -7.62
N TRP A 43 8.71 8.68 -8.65
CA TRP A 43 7.24 8.58 -8.61
C TRP A 43 6.77 7.63 -7.51
N CYS A 44 7.32 6.42 -7.49
CA CYS A 44 6.94 5.39 -6.52
C CYS A 44 7.22 5.81 -5.08
N SER A 45 8.29 6.56 -4.82
CA SER A 45 8.62 7.00 -3.46
C SER A 45 7.55 7.90 -2.83
N VAL A 46 6.83 8.67 -3.64
CA VAL A 46 5.66 9.43 -3.19
C VAL A 46 4.44 8.52 -3.08
N LEU A 47 4.18 7.72 -4.12
CA LEU A 47 3.02 6.85 -4.23
C LEU A 47 2.89 5.89 -3.05
N VAL A 48 3.95 5.13 -2.72
CA VAL A 48 3.90 4.13 -1.64
C VAL A 48 3.61 4.79 -0.30
N ASN A 49 4.32 5.85 0.05
CA ASN A 49 4.10 6.57 1.30
C ASN A 49 2.70 7.20 1.42
N LEU A 50 2.11 7.65 0.30
CA LEU A 50 0.75 8.17 0.32
C LEU A 50 -0.29 7.04 0.44
N ASN A 51 0.00 5.86 -0.11
CA ASN A 51 -0.82 4.68 0.10
C ASN A 51 -0.79 4.23 1.57
N ASP A 52 0.40 4.24 2.21
CA ASP A 52 0.54 3.94 3.64
C ASP A 52 -0.32 4.87 4.50
N LEU A 53 -0.22 6.18 4.26
CA LEU A 53 -1.06 7.15 4.95
C LEU A 53 -2.56 6.89 4.71
N ALA A 54 -2.92 6.56 3.45
CA ALA A 54 -4.30 6.26 3.09
C ALA A 54 -4.82 4.99 3.78
N ALA A 55 -3.99 3.96 3.94
CA ALA A 55 -4.32 2.75 4.68
C ALA A 55 -4.63 3.05 6.16
N MET A 56 -3.93 4.02 6.75
CA MET A 56 -4.23 4.52 8.10
C MET A 56 -5.41 5.50 8.15
N GLY A 57 -6.05 5.79 7.02
CA GLY A 57 -7.12 6.80 6.94
C GLY A 57 -6.61 8.23 7.17
N ALA A 58 -5.33 8.49 6.94
CA ALA A 58 -4.71 9.78 7.16
C ALA A 58 -4.72 10.64 5.88
N ALA A 59 -5.07 11.92 6.04
CA ALA A 59 -4.98 12.91 4.96
C ALA A 59 -3.54 13.42 4.83
N PRO A 60 -2.89 13.34 3.66
CA PRO A 60 -1.52 13.80 3.46
C PRO A 60 -1.33 15.29 3.77
N VAL A 61 -0.23 15.64 4.43
CA VAL A 61 0.18 17.00 4.78
C VAL A 61 1.42 17.43 4.02
N GLY A 62 2.41 16.56 3.85
CA GLY A 62 3.63 16.89 3.15
C GLY A 62 4.65 15.75 3.16
N LEU A 63 5.70 15.92 2.37
CA LEU A 63 6.73 14.94 2.10
C LEU A 63 8.11 15.47 2.47
N LEU A 64 8.98 14.59 2.93
CA LEU A 64 10.41 14.82 3.13
C LEU A 64 11.18 13.73 2.38
N ASP A 65 12.28 14.05 1.69
CA ASP A 65 13.10 13.07 1.00
C ASP A 65 14.52 12.96 1.54
N ALA A 66 15.11 11.80 1.39
CA ALA A 66 16.53 11.54 1.59
C ALA A 66 17.05 10.83 0.35
N LEU A 67 17.81 11.55 -0.48
CA LEU A 67 18.34 11.08 -1.75
C LEU A 67 19.84 10.96 -1.71
N ALA A 68 20.37 9.81 -2.08
CA ALA A 68 21.76 9.58 -2.42
C ALA A 68 21.88 9.25 -3.91
N ALA A 69 22.88 9.82 -4.60
CA ALA A 69 23.02 9.63 -6.04
C ALA A 69 24.49 9.68 -6.48
N PRO A 70 24.86 8.95 -7.56
CA PRO A 70 26.22 8.97 -8.10
C PRO A 70 26.62 10.33 -8.69
N GLY A 71 25.64 11.17 -9.05
CA GLY A 71 25.91 12.51 -9.59
C GLY A 71 24.64 13.32 -9.78
N ALA A 72 24.82 14.62 -10.05
CA ALA A 72 23.72 15.57 -10.13
C ALA A 72 22.67 15.24 -11.23
N ALA A 73 23.11 14.73 -12.37
CA ALA A 73 22.19 14.35 -13.46
C ALA A 73 21.25 13.19 -13.04
N HIS A 74 21.76 12.21 -12.31
CA HIS A 74 20.95 11.11 -11.78
C HIS A 74 19.99 11.61 -10.69
N ALA A 75 20.49 12.42 -9.76
CA ALA A 75 19.64 13.04 -8.72
C ALA A 75 18.50 13.85 -9.33
N ALA A 76 18.77 14.64 -10.37
CA ALA A 76 17.75 15.44 -11.04
C ALA A 76 16.62 14.58 -11.63
N ARG A 77 16.93 13.41 -12.21
CA ARG A 77 15.93 12.47 -12.73
C ARG A 77 15.05 11.88 -11.63
N VAL A 78 15.64 11.49 -10.50
CA VAL A 78 14.88 11.01 -9.34
C VAL A 78 13.94 12.10 -8.83
N LEU A 79 14.46 13.30 -8.61
CA LEU A 79 13.70 14.43 -8.10
C LEU A 79 12.61 14.90 -9.09
N ASP A 80 12.81 14.77 -10.41
CA ASP A 80 11.76 15.03 -11.40
C ASP A 80 10.57 14.08 -11.24
N GLY A 81 10.84 12.78 -11.08
CA GLY A 81 9.81 11.78 -10.81
C GLY A 81 9.04 12.06 -9.53
N LEU A 82 9.76 12.35 -8.44
CA LEU A 82 9.20 12.72 -7.15
C LEU A 82 8.33 13.99 -7.24
N ALA A 83 8.84 15.03 -7.87
CA ALA A 83 8.12 16.28 -8.02
C ALA A 83 6.87 16.16 -8.91
N ARG A 84 6.91 15.31 -9.96
CA ARG A 84 5.73 15.00 -10.78
C ARG A 84 4.66 14.29 -9.95
N ALA A 85 5.02 13.30 -9.16
CA ALA A 85 4.09 12.60 -8.28
C ALA A 85 3.52 13.55 -7.22
N ALA A 86 4.35 14.33 -6.53
CA ALA A 86 3.92 15.30 -5.52
C ALA A 86 2.89 16.29 -6.10
N ARG A 87 3.12 16.80 -7.33
CA ARG A 87 2.14 17.66 -8.03
C ARG A 87 0.86 16.91 -8.40
N ALA A 88 0.97 15.68 -8.91
CA ALA A 88 -0.19 14.89 -9.31
C ALA A 88 -1.12 14.61 -8.12
N TYR A 89 -0.57 14.29 -6.97
CA TYR A 89 -1.33 14.10 -5.73
C TYR A 89 -1.71 15.41 -5.04
N GLY A 90 -1.07 16.53 -5.41
CA GLY A 90 -1.26 17.83 -4.78
C GLY A 90 -0.78 17.87 -3.34
N VAL A 91 0.34 17.21 -3.05
CA VAL A 91 0.99 17.14 -1.73
C VAL A 91 2.35 17.87 -1.82
N PRO A 92 2.65 18.84 -0.93
CA PRO A 92 3.90 19.59 -1.02
C PRO A 92 5.10 18.76 -0.55
N VAL A 93 6.24 18.96 -1.20
CA VAL A 93 7.55 18.55 -0.67
C VAL A 93 8.01 19.63 0.29
N LEU A 94 8.16 19.31 1.57
CA LEU A 94 8.51 20.27 2.64
C LEU A 94 10.02 20.50 2.73
N GLY A 95 10.81 19.54 2.26
CA GLY A 95 12.26 19.57 2.29
C GLY A 95 12.86 18.19 2.11
N GLY A 96 14.17 18.12 2.28
CA GLY A 96 14.89 16.87 2.16
C GLY A 96 16.40 17.05 2.26
N HIS A 97 17.14 15.98 2.01
CA HIS A 97 18.59 15.98 1.94
C HIS A 97 19.07 15.22 0.70
N THR A 98 20.01 15.82 -0.03
CA THR A 98 20.62 15.16 -1.19
C THR A 98 22.13 15.01 -0.99
N GLN A 99 22.63 13.77 -1.15
CA GLN A 99 24.05 13.44 -1.12
C GLN A 99 24.50 12.96 -2.50
N LEU A 100 25.59 13.55 -3.02
CA LEU A 100 26.14 13.21 -4.33
C LEU A 100 27.48 12.47 -4.22
N GLY A 101 27.82 11.72 -5.27
CA GLY A 101 29.08 10.96 -5.34
C GLY A 101 29.04 9.64 -4.55
N VAL A 102 27.85 9.10 -4.29
CA VAL A 102 27.62 7.87 -3.53
C VAL A 102 26.64 6.96 -4.29
N PRO A 103 26.55 5.65 -3.94
CA PRO A 103 25.56 4.76 -4.55
C PRO A 103 24.12 5.29 -4.42
N ALA A 104 23.29 4.98 -5.42
CA ALA A 104 21.92 5.47 -5.49
C ALA A 104 21.06 4.86 -4.37
N ALA A 105 20.37 5.71 -3.62
CA ALA A 105 19.37 5.33 -2.62
C ALA A 105 18.32 6.44 -2.49
N LEU A 106 17.08 6.07 -2.20
CA LEU A 106 15.98 7.01 -2.01
C LEU A 106 15.08 6.52 -0.89
N SER A 107 14.80 7.40 0.06
CA SER A 107 13.73 7.24 1.04
C SER A 107 12.87 8.48 1.08
N VAL A 108 11.57 8.31 1.27
CA VAL A 108 10.63 9.41 1.47
C VAL A 108 9.87 9.17 2.76
N THR A 109 9.67 10.25 3.51
CA THR A 109 8.78 10.28 4.65
C THR A 109 7.56 11.11 4.30
N ALA A 110 6.36 10.55 4.45
CA ALA A 110 5.12 11.29 4.33
C ALA A 110 4.51 11.55 5.70
N LEU A 111 4.03 12.78 5.87
CA LEU A 111 3.27 13.19 7.04
C LEU A 111 1.79 13.31 6.67
N GLY A 112 0.93 12.78 7.51
CA GLY A 112 -0.52 12.86 7.36
C GLY A 112 -1.22 13.21 8.67
N ARG A 113 -2.54 13.44 8.60
CA ARG A 113 -3.39 13.67 9.78
C ARG A 113 -4.53 12.67 9.82
N ALA A 114 -4.68 12.00 10.93
CA ALA A 114 -5.81 11.13 11.23
C ALA A 114 -6.17 11.26 12.72
N ALA A 115 -7.34 11.79 13.03
CA ALA A 115 -7.80 11.89 14.42
C ALA A 115 -8.00 10.50 15.06
N ARG A 116 -8.28 9.50 14.25
CA ARG A 116 -8.41 8.08 14.62
C ARG A 116 -7.81 7.24 13.50
N PRO A 117 -6.52 6.94 13.56
CA PRO A 117 -5.87 6.06 12.58
C PRO A 117 -6.54 4.67 12.55
N VAL A 118 -6.64 4.11 11.36
CA VAL A 118 -7.15 2.74 11.16
C VAL A 118 -5.96 1.79 11.34
N PRO A 119 -6.02 0.81 12.25
CA PRO A 119 -4.94 -0.14 12.44
C PRO A 119 -4.95 -1.25 11.40
N GLY A 120 -3.81 -1.85 11.11
CA GLY A 120 -3.70 -3.10 10.35
C GLY A 120 -4.20 -4.32 11.13
N GLY A 121 -4.03 -4.30 12.47
CA GLY A 121 -4.37 -5.41 13.37
C GLY A 121 -5.81 -5.44 13.91
N GLY A 122 -6.70 -4.56 13.44
CA GLY A 122 -8.11 -4.51 13.90
C GLY A 122 -9.01 -5.62 13.37
N GLY A 123 -8.53 -6.45 12.43
CA GLY A 123 -9.28 -7.57 11.84
C GLY A 123 -9.60 -8.67 12.86
N ARG A 124 -10.73 -9.36 12.67
CA ARG A 124 -11.16 -10.49 13.51
C ARG A 124 -11.75 -11.60 12.65
N PRO A 125 -11.72 -12.87 13.10
CA PRO A 125 -12.42 -13.96 12.40
C PRO A 125 -13.89 -13.60 12.16
N GLY A 126 -14.37 -13.87 10.93
CA GLY A 126 -15.72 -13.51 10.48
C GLY A 126 -15.83 -12.15 9.82
N HIS A 127 -14.79 -11.30 9.86
CA HIS A 127 -14.77 -10.08 9.06
C HIS A 127 -14.64 -10.40 7.57
N ALA A 128 -15.40 -9.70 6.74
CA ALA A 128 -15.27 -9.73 5.30
C ALA A 128 -13.98 -9.00 4.87
N VAL A 129 -13.25 -9.58 3.94
CA VAL A 129 -12.09 -8.96 3.28
C VAL A 129 -12.54 -8.31 1.99
N ARG A 130 -12.20 -7.04 1.82
CA ARG A 130 -12.49 -6.24 0.63
C ARG A 130 -11.19 -5.76 -0.01
N LEU A 131 -11.10 -5.91 -1.33
CA LEU A 131 -10.07 -5.27 -2.15
C LEU A 131 -10.69 -4.06 -2.85
N THR A 132 -10.04 -2.90 -2.70
CA THR A 132 -10.33 -1.68 -3.47
C THR A 132 -9.10 -1.38 -4.30
N ALA A 133 -9.17 -1.48 -5.64
CA ALA A 133 -8.01 -1.34 -6.51
C ALA A 133 -8.32 -0.51 -7.75
N ASP A 134 -7.35 0.25 -8.21
CA ASP A 134 -7.41 0.91 -9.51
C ASP A 134 -7.01 -0.07 -10.61
N LEU A 135 -7.99 -0.48 -11.42
CA LEU A 135 -7.82 -1.43 -12.52
C LEU A 135 -7.40 -0.76 -13.83
N GLY A 136 -7.29 0.57 -13.86
CA GLY A 136 -6.79 1.31 -15.01
C GLY A 136 -5.29 1.16 -15.23
N GLY A 137 -4.77 1.80 -16.28
CA GLY A 137 -3.34 1.79 -16.57
C GLY A 137 -2.83 0.51 -17.25
N GLY A 138 -1.66 0.03 -16.86
CA GLY A 138 -1.02 -1.12 -17.48
C GLY A 138 0.28 -1.54 -16.80
N TRP A 139 0.89 -2.61 -17.30
CA TRP A 139 2.21 -3.03 -16.82
C TRP A 139 3.25 -1.94 -17.07
N ARG A 140 3.96 -1.55 -16.04
CA ARG A 140 5.10 -0.64 -16.20
C ARG A 140 6.14 -1.27 -17.14
N ALA A 141 6.63 -0.49 -18.11
CA ALA A 141 7.67 -0.95 -19.04
C ALA A 141 8.91 -1.46 -18.27
N GLY A 142 9.39 -2.66 -18.59
CA GLY A 142 10.48 -3.34 -17.86
C GLY A 142 10.09 -4.05 -16.56
N TYR A 143 8.80 -3.96 -16.13
CA TYR A 143 8.31 -4.55 -14.87
C TYR A 143 7.08 -5.43 -15.06
N ARG A 144 6.86 -5.97 -16.27
CA ARG A 144 5.71 -6.85 -16.56
C ARG A 144 5.62 -7.99 -15.55
N GLY A 145 4.42 -8.23 -15.02
CA GLY A 145 4.14 -9.23 -13.98
C GLY A 145 4.57 -8.82 -12.56
N ARG A 146 5.21 -7.64 -12.40
CA ARG A 146 5.72 -7.19 -11.11
C ARG A 146 5.19 -5.84 -10.65
N GLN A 147 5.01 -4.89 -11.56
CA GLN A 147 4.50 -3.55 -11.23
C GLN A 147 3.48 -3.08 -12.25
N TRP A 148 2.30 -2.75 -11.75
CA TRP A 148 1.20 -2.17 -12.50
C TRP A 148 1.17 -0.66 -12.25
N ASP A 149 1.24 0.12 -13.31
CA ASP A 149 1.16 1.57 -13.25
C ASP A 149 -0.29 1.99 -13.48
N SER A 150 -1.04 2.17 -12.40
CA SER A 150 -2.42 2.66 -12.45
C SER A 150 -2.53 4.17 -12.22
N THR A 151 -1.49 4.81 -11.69
CA THR A 151 -1.60 6.16 -11.10
C THR A 151 -1.07 7.29 -11.97
N THR A 152 -0.08 7.05 -12.84
CA THR A 152 0.59 8.14 -13.61
C THR A 152 -0.32 8.86 -14.59
N SER A 153 -1.43 8.23 -15.00
CA SER A 153 -2.43 8.82 -15.92
C SER A 153 -3.66 9.41 -15.22
N ARG A 154 -3.72 9.32 -13.89
CA ARG A 154 -4.87 9.81 -13.12
C ARG A 154 -4.79 11.30 -12.85
N ARG A 155 -5.97 11.95 -12.79
CA ARG A 155 -6.10 13.35 -12.36
C ARG A 155 -5.98 13.45 -10.84
N THR A 156 -5.64 14.64 -10.34
CA THR A 156 -5.48 14.92 -8.91
C THR A 156 -6.75 14.61 -8.11
N ASP A 157 -7.93 14.92 -8.64
CA ASP A 157 -9.20 14.64 -7.98
C ASP A 157 -9.48 13.12 -7.86
N GLU A 158 -9.11 12.34 -8.89
CA GLU A 158 -9.21 10.88 -8.87
C GLU A 158 -8.25 10.26 -7.85
N LEU A 159 -6.97 10.69 -7.85
CA LEU A 159 -5.97 10.23 -6.89
C LEU A 159 -6.39 10.52 -5.44
N ARG A 160 -6.89 11.72 -5.17
CA ARG A 160 -7.37 12.10 -3.84
C ARG A 160 -8.62 11.32 -3.41
N ALA A 161 -9.54 11.05 -4.34
CA ALA A 161 -10.71 10.23 -4.05
C ALA A 161 -10.32 8.79 -3.66
N MET A 162 -9.32 8.21 -4.35
CA MET A 162 -8.80 6.89 -4.02
C MET A 162 -8.14 6.88 -2.63
N LEU A 163 -7.24 7.83 -2.34
CA LEU A 163 -6.57 7.94 -1.02
C LEU A 163 -7.56 8.15 0.13
N GLY A 164 -8.70 8.81 -0.11
CA GLY A 164 -9.72 9.08 0.90
C GLY A 164 -10.63 7.90 1.25
N ALA A 165 -10.55 6.78 0.53
CA ALA A 165 -11.50 5.67 0.66
C ALA A 165 -11.50 5.04 2.08
N VAL A 166 -10.34 4.76 2.66
CA VAL A 166 -10.23 4.17 3.99
C VAL A 166 -10.73 5.14 5.07
N ALA A 167 -10.37 6.42 4.98
CA ALA A 167 -10.86 7.45 5.90
C ALA A 167 -12.38 7.58 5.88
N ALA A 168 -13.01 7.46 4.69
CA ALA A 168 -14.46 7.50 4.53
C ALA A 168 -15.15 6.24 5.05
N GLY A 169 -14.56 5.06 4.80
CA GLY A 169 -15.14 3.76 5.19
C GLY A 169 -14.94 3.41 6.66
N ARG A 170 -13.84 3.83 7.24
CA ARG A 170 -13.41 3.49 8.61
C ARG A 170 -13.52 2.00 8.94
N PRO A 171 -12.89 1.13 8.16
CA PRO A 171 -12.93 -0.30 8.41
C PRO A 171 -12.25 -0.65 9.75
N ALA A 172 -12.48 -1.87 10.23
CA ALA A 172 -11.83 -2.35 11.44
C ALA A 172 -10.31 -2.52 11.24
N ALA A 173 -9.87 -2.88 10.02
CA ALA A 173 -8.46 -2.95 9.66
C ALA A 173 -8.26 -2.57 8.19
N ALA A 174 -7.09 -2.04 7.87
CA ALA A 174 -6.69 -1.73 6.50
C ALA A 174 -5.18 -1.88 6.32
N LYS A 175 -4.76 -2.23 5.09
CA LYS A 175 -3.37 -2.18 4.61
C LYS A 175 -3.34 -1.81 3.14
N ASP A 176 -2.33 -1.04 2.73
CA ASP A 176 -2.04 -0.84 1.32
C ASP A 176 -1.43 -2.12 0.71
N VAL A 177 -1.67 -2.34 -0.58
CA VAL A 177 -1.05 -3.47 -1.30
C VAL A 177 0.26 -2.98 -1.93
N SER A 178 1.36 -3.43 -1.36
CA SER A 178 2.71 -3.07 -1.81
C SER A 178 3.42 -4.23 -2.53
N MET A 179 4.73 -4.34 -2.39
CA MET A 179 5.57 -5.33 -3.11
C MET A 179 5.26 -6.79 -2.78
N ALA A 180 4.59 -7.06 -1.66
CA ALA A 180 4.13 -8.42 -1.32
C ALA A 180 2.93 -8.89 -2.16
N GLY A 181 2.33 -8.00 -2.95
CA GLY A 181 1.11 -8.25 -3.70
C GLY A 181 -0.11 -8.45 -2.80
N ILE A 182 -1.25 -8.73 -3.42
CA ILE A 182 -2.53 -8.90 -2.70
C ILE A 182 -2.45 -10.07 -1.71
N ALA A 183 -1.89 -11.20 -2.13
CA ALA A 183 -1.82 -12.39 -1.28
C ALA A 183 -0.91 -12.19 -0.07
N GLY A 184 0.28 -11.60 -0.27
CA GLY A 184 1.22 -11.33 0.82
C GLY A 184 0.70 -10.26 1.77
N THR A 185 0.12 -9.17 1.26
CA THR A 185 -0.47 -8.11 2.08
C THR A 185 -1.66 -8.61 2.90
N LEU A 186 -2.51 -9.49 2.32
CA LEU A 186 -3.57 -10.13 3.08
C LEU A 186 -3.01 -10.99 4.21
N GLY A 187 -1.87 -11.65 3.97
CA GLY A 187 -1.13 -12.38 5.01
C GLY A 187 -0.65 -11.47 6.15
N MET A 188 -0.12 -10.29 5.82
CA MET A 188 0.28 -9.28 6.82
C MET A 188 -0.91 -8.78 7.65
N LEU A 189 -2.04 -8.47 7.00
CA LEU A 189 -3.26 -8.02 7.67
C LEU A 189 -3.82 -9.10 8.59
N ALA A 190 -3.85 -10.36 8.13
CA ALA A 190 -4.29 -11.49 8.94
C ALA A 190 -3.35 -11.74 10.13
N GLU A 191 -2.02 -11.69 9.91
CA GLU A 191 -1.01 -11.84 10.97
C GLU A 191 -1.18 -10.78 12.06
N ALA A 192 -1.30 -9.50 11.69
CA ALA A 192 -1.51 -8.41 12.63
C ALA A 192 -2.81 -8.57 13.45
N GLY A 193 -3.87 -9.13 12.86
CA GLY A 193 -5.15 -9.43 13.53
C GLY A 193 -5.15 -10.74 14.33
N GLY A 194 -4.08 -11.56 14.27
CA GLY A 194 -4.05 -12.89 14.86
C GLY A 194 -4.98 -13.90 14.18
N CYS A 195 -5.20 -13.74 12.88
CA CYS A 195 -6.16 -14.48 12.07
C CYS A 195 -5.46 -15.29 10.95
N ALA A 196 -6.22 -16.12 10.27
CA ALA A 196 -6.00 -16.57 8.91
C ALA A 196 -6.92 -15.79 7.94
N ALA A 197 -6.71 -15.94 6.65
CA ALA A 197 -7.62 -15.41 5.64
C ALA A 197 -7.90 -16.42 4.53
N VAL A 198 -9.11 -16.35 3.96
CA VAL A 198 -9.48 -17.04 2.73
C VAL A 198 -9.82 -15.99 1.68
N LEU A 199 -9.17 -16.07 0.52
CA LEU A 199 -9.41 -15.19 -0.62
C LEU A 199 -10.17 -15.96 -1.71
N ASP A 200 -11.35 -15.46 -2.08
CA ASP A 200 -12.17 -15.99 -3.17
C ASP A 200 -11.65 -15.46 -4.51
N VAL A 201 -10.88 -16.27 -5.22
CA VAL A 201 -10.18 -15.88 -6.46
C VAL A 201 -11.14 -15.32 -7.51
N ALA A 202 -12.33 -15.89 -7.65
CA ALA A 202 -13.36 -15.42 -8.59
C ALA A 202 -13.92 -14.03 -8.26
N ALA A 203 -13.86 -13.60 -6.99
CA ALA A 203 -14.37 -12.32 -6.53
C ALA A 203 -13.31 -11.21 -6.53
N VAL A 204 -12.03 -11.54 -6.78
CA VAL A 204 -10.95 -10.54 -6.84
C VAL A 204 -11.10 -9.66 -8.08
N PRO A 205 -11.32 -8.34 -7.94
CA PRO A 205 -11.32 -7.43 -9.07
C PRO A 205 -9.91 -7.38 -9.70
N ARG A 206 -9.83 -7.57 -11.01
CA ARG A 206 -8.57 -7.71 -11.75
C ARG A 206 -8.63 -6.99 -13.10
N PRO A 207 -7.55 -6.29 -13.52
CA PRO A 207 -7.45 -5.75 -14.87
C PRO A 207 -7.47 -6.89 -15.92
N ALA A 208 -8.17 -6.70 -17.02
CA ALA A 208 -8.25 -7.71 -18.07
C ALA A 208 -6.87 -8.11 -18.66
N ALA A 209 -5.92 -7.18 -18.65
CA ALA A 209 -4.57 -7.38 -19.19
C ALA A 209 -3.59 -8.07 -18.22
N ALA A 210 -4.00 -8.37 -16.98
CA ALA A 210 -3.18 -9.11 -16.01
C ALA A 210 -3.70 -10.55 -15.87
N SER A 211 -2.81 -11.53 -15.73
CA SER A 211 -3.20 -12.85 -15.24
C SER A 211 -3.56 -12.78 -13.76
N MET A 212 -4.35 -13.72 -13.25
CA MET A 212 -4.67 -13.74 -11.81
C MET A 212 -3.41 -13.95 -10.95
N GLY A 213 -2.52 -14.84 -11.38
CA GLY A 213 -1.27 -15.09 -10.67
C GLY A 213 -0.39 -13.84 -10.59
N ASP A 214 -0.18 -13.14 -11.71
CA ASP A 214 0.56 -11.87 -11.71
C ASP A 214 -0.12 -10.82 -10.83
N TRP A 215 -1.47 -10.72 -10.90
CA TRP A 215 -2.23 -9.72 -10.15
C TRP A 215 -2.18 -9.94 -8.64
N LEU A 216 -2.22 -11.20 -8.20
CA LEU A 216 -2.14 -11.55 -6.77
C LEU A 216 -0.75 -11.28 -6.17
N THR A 217 0.29 -11.15 -7.00
CA THR A 217 1.69 -11.06 -6.54
C THR A 217 2.40 -9.78 -6.96
N CYS A 218 1.79 -8.93 -7.80
CA CYS A 218 2.41 -7.68 -8.23
C CYS A 218 2.17 -6.51 -7.26
N PHE A 219 2.98 -5.46 -7.41
CA PHE A 219 2.65 -4.12 -6.92
C PHE A 219 1.60 -3.48 -7.85
N PRO A 220 0.39 -3.16 -7.37
CA PRO A 220 -0.74 -2.74 -8.24
C PRO A 220 -0.84 -1.22 -8.49
N GLY A 221 0.12 -0.41 -8.01
CA GLY A 221 0.00 1.05 -7.99
C GLY A 221 -0.90 1.51 -6.85
N PHE A 222 -2.22 1.52 -7.05
CA PHE A 222 -3.17 1.77 -5.97
C PHE A 222 -4.03 0.54 -5.71
N ALA A 223 -3.92 -0.03 -4.52
CA ALA A 223 -4.89 -0.99 -3.99
C ALA A 223 -4.85 -1.00 -2.46
N MET A 224 -6.02 -1.21 -1.84
CA MET A 224 -6.21 -1.31 -0.39
C MET A 224 -6.94 -2.60 -0.05
N LEU A 225 -6.42 -3.35 0.91
CA LEU A 225 -7.13 -4.42 1.58
C LEU A 225 -7.74 -3.88 2.87
N THR A 226 -9.03 -4.13 3.06
CA THR A 226 -9.74 -3.77 4.29
C THR A 226 -10.49 -4.97 4.85
N ALA A 227 -10.59 -5.04 6.18
CA ALA A 227 -11.40 -6.03 6.87
C ALA A 227 -12.44 -5.32 7.76
N ASP A 228 -13.69 -5.76 7.67
CA ASP A 228 -14.79 -5.18 8.44
C ASP A 228 -15.93 -6.18 8.62
N GLN A 229 -16.94 -5.79 9.40
CA GLN A 229 -18.14 -6.60 9.60
C GLN A 229 -18.79 -6.94 8.24
N PRO A 230 -19.31 -8.17 8.07
CA PRO A 230 -20.05 -8.54 6.86
C PRO A 230 -21.20 -7.55 6.58
N GLY A 231 -21.33 -7.14 5.32
CA GLY A 231 -22.37 -6.19 4.91
C GLY A 231 -21.97 -4.71 5.03
N ALA A 232 -20.78 -4.38 5.53
CA ALA A 232 -20.29 -3.01 5.51
C ALA A 232 -20.23 -2.47 4.06
N SER A 233 -20.73 -1.25 3.87
CA SER A 233 -20.77 -0.61 2.55
C SER A 233 -19.37 -0.29 2.04
N ALA A 234 -19.17 -0.41 0.73
CA ALA A 234 -17.95 0.08 0.10
C ALA A 234 -17.89 1.61 0.18
N PRO A 235 -16.79 2.21 0.65
CA PRO A 235 -16.63 3.65 0.60
C PRO A 235 -16.44 4.13 -0.85
N PRO A 236 -16.77 5.40 -1.14
CA PRO A 236 -16.42 6.00 -2.43
C PRO A 236 -14.90 5.98 -2.62
N ALA A 237 -14.44 5.48 -3.75
CA ALA A 237 -13.02 5.34 -4.06
C ALA A 237 -12.65 5.89 -5.46
N GLY A 238 -13.40 6.89 -5.95
CA GLY A 238 -13.18 7.48 -7.27
C GLY A 238 -13.23 6.44 -8.39
N PRO A 239 -12.18 6.31 -9.23
CA PRO A 239 -12.15 5.34 -10.32
C PRO A 239 -11.82 3.91 -9.88
N ALA A 240 -11.41 3.69 -8.62
CA ALA A 240 -11.08 2.36 -8.14
C ALA A 240 -12.33 1.47 -7.97
N VAL A 241 -12.15 0.19 -8.27
CA VAL A 241 -13.18 -0.83 -8.11
C VAL A 241 -13.05 -1.48 -6.75
N SER A 242 -14.18 -1.65 -6.05
CA SER A 242 -14.21 -2.23 -4.71
C SER A 242 -15.11 -3.47 -4.68
N ALA A 243 -14.57 -4.60 -4.21
CA ALA A 243 -15.31 -5.84 -4.07
C ALA A 243 -14.94 -6.58 -2.78
N VAL A 244 -15.94 -7.21 -2.14
CA VAL A 244 -15.67 -8.22 -1.11
C VAL A 244 -15.17 -9.46 -1.83
N CYS A 245 -13.98 -9.92 -1.47
CA CYS A 245 -13.29 -11.02 -2.13
C CYS A 245 -12.71 -12.06 -1.15
N GLY A 246 -13.16 -12.07 0.10
CA GLY A 246 -12.70 -13.05 1.08
C GLY A 246 -13.22 -12.80 2.48
N GLU A 247 -12.64 -13.50 3.41
CA GLU A 247 -12.97 -13.42 4.83
C GLU A 247 -11.75 -13.70 5.71
N LEU A 248 -11.73 -13.12 6.89
CA LEU A 248 -10.81 -13.51 7.97
C LEU A 248 -11.38 -14.71 8.73
N THR A 249 -10.52 -15.67 9.04
CA THR A 249 -10.88 -16.90 9.72
C THR A 249 -9.96 -17.15 10.92
N THR A 250 -10.29 -18.14 11.73
CA THR A 250 -9.38 -18.64 12.77
C THR A 250 -8.20 -19.36 12.13
N GLY A 251 -6.99 -19.21 12.72
CA GLY A 251 -5.78 -19.88 12.24
C GLY A 251 -4.70 -18.92 11.82
N ARG A 252 -3.90 -19.28 10.82
CA ARG A 252 -2.76 -18.51 10.29
C ARG A 252 -2.66 -18.67 8.78
N GLY A 253 -2.02 -17.70 8.12
CA GLY A 253 -1.73 -17.74 6.68
C GLY A 253 -2.92 -17.34 5.82
N VAL A 254 -2.77 -17.54 4.51
CA VAL A 254 -3.77 -17.23 3.49
C VAL A 254 -4.01 -18.42 2.60
N SER A 255 -5.28 -18.76 2.41
CA SER A 255 -5.72 -19.75 1.44
C SER A 255 -6.48 -19.08 0.29
N LEU A 256 -6.38 -19.67 -0.91
CA LEU A 256 -7.15 -19.29 -2.09
C LEU A 256 -8.28 -20.28 -2.29
N ARG A 257 -9.53 -19.78 -2.36
CA ARG A 257 -10.69 -20.55 -2.76
C ARG A 257 -10.93 -20.35 -4.25
N TRP A 258 -10.83 -21.45 -5.00
CA TRP A 258 -11.01 -21.46 -6.45
C TRP A 258 -12.48 -21.59 -6.85
N PRO A 259 -12.86 -21.25 -8.11
CA PRO A 259 -14.26 -21.33 -8.56
C PRO A 259 -14.91 -22.71 -8.49
N ASP A 260 -14.12 -23.78 -8.53
CA ASP A 260 -14.56 -25.18 -8.38
C ASP A 260 -14.72 -25.61 -6.92
N GLY A 261 -14.40 -24.72 -5.96
CA GLY A 261 -14.46 -24.97 -4.53
C GLY A 261 -13.17 -25.55 -3.94
N GLU A 262 -12.15 -25.84 -4.75
CA GLU A 262 -10.84 -26.23 -4.23
C GLU A 262 -10.24 -25.10 -3.40
N VAL A 263 -9.52 -25.46 -2.33
CA VAL A 263 -8.83 -24.50 -1.45
C VAL A 263 -7.35 -24.88 -1.41
N THR A 264 -6.48 -23.94 -1.83
CA THR A 264 -5.03 -24.11 -1.84
C THR A 264 -4.36 -23.08 -0.92
N GLU A 265 -3.27 -23.48 -0.27
CA GLU A 265 -2.47 -22.57 0.54
C GLU A 265 -1.65 -21.63 -0.35
N ALA A 266 -1.73 -20.33 -0.10
CA ALA A 266 -0.93 -19.30 -0.77
C ALA A 266 0.19 -18.76 0.14
N VAL A 267 -0.10 -18.63 1.45
CA VAL A 267 0.85 -18.15 2.45
C VAL A 267 0.73 -19.03 3.68
N GLY A 268 1.72 -19.89 3.92
CA GLY A 268 1.67 -20.95 4.95
C GLY A 268 2.09 -20.50 6.36
N GLY A 269 2.47 -19.24 6.57
CA GLY A 269 2.97 -18.78 7.86
C GLY A 269 3.02 -17.28 8.00
N PRO A 270 3.71 -16.75 9.02
CA PRO A 270 3.86 -15.32 9.21
C PRO A 270 4.63 -14.70 8.04
N VAL A 271 4.18 -13.54 7.59
CA VAL A 271 4.80 -12.78 6.49
C VAL A 271 5.86 -11.83 7.04
N THR A 272 5.52 -11.08 8.09
CA THR A 272 6.40 -10.10 8.71
C THR A 272 7.18 -10.70 9.88
N GLY A 273 6.62 -11.66 10.60
CA GLY A 273 7.15 -12.19 11.84
C GLY A 273 7.06 -11.20 13.01
N LEU A 274 6.33 -10.09 12.87
CA LEU A 274 6.12 -9.10 13.93
C LEU A 274 5.06 -9.55 14.93
N GLY A 275 4.18 -10.49 14.53
CA GLY A 275 3.10 -11.01 15.34
C GLY A 275 1.86 -10.11 15.34
N THR A 276 1.01 -10.29 16.35
CA THR A 276 -0.21 -9.49 16.51
C THR A 276 0.09 -8.08 17.01
N ALA A 277 -0.64 -7.10 16.47
CA ALA A 277 -0.56 -5.70 16.86
C ALA A 277 -1.24 -5.42 18.22
#